data_428f4e1dd82a12c2a58bdb0e681ec112
#
_entry.id   428f4e1dd82a12c2a58bdb0e681ec112
#
_cell.length_a   1.000
_cell.length_b   1.000
_cell.length_c   1.000
_cell.angle_alpha   90.00
_cell.angle_beta   90.00
_cell.angle_gamma   90.00
#
_symmetry.space_group_name_H-M   'P 1'
#
loop_
_entity.id
_entity.type
_entity.pdbx_description
1 polymer ?
#
loop_
_entity_poly.entity_id
_entity_poly.type
_entity_poly.pdbx_seq_one_letter_code
_entity_poly.pdbx_strand_id
1 'polypeptide(L)'
;MVCALVCEDLARPDPVANIVRAVGPNLVIALLMDGPQTKERWAARYATVLADDPGCSVLSLTSLGMAQLSSPKAPPSRSRVVALWKDRFNGATEIEVPPGAVAIAVSLSTRYDEEFTADGRGDGGKAAFPILSGMHPITAAARAQTR
;
A
#
# COMPACT_ATOMS: atom_id res chain seq x y z
N MET A 1 13.61 6.89 -1.18
CA MET A 1 13.95 5.69 -0.35
C MET A 1 12.71 4.84 -0.15
N VAL A 2 12.86 3.50 -0.12
CA VAL A 2 11.76 2.54 0.12
C VAL A 2 12.06 1.79 1.41
N CYS A 3 11.05 1.62 2.26
CA CYS A 3 11.11 0.83 3.48
C CYS A 3 10.11 -0.34 3.37
N ALA A 4 10.52 -1.54 3.75
CA ALA A 4 9.64 -2.71 3.82
C ALA A 4 9.32 -3.02 5.29
N LEU A 5 8.03 -3.27 5.57
CA LEU A 5 7.53 -3.71 6.87
C LEU A 5 6.88 -5.09 6.72
N VAL A 6 6.93 -5.90 7.76
CA VAL A 6 6.35 -7.24 7.74
C VAL A 6 5.25 -7.34 8.80
N CYS A 7 4.05 -7.60 8.32
CA CYS A 7 2.87 -7.89 9.14
C CYS A 7 2.63 -6.83 10.24
N GLU A 8 2.75 -7.20 11.49
CA GLU A 8 2.48 -6.34 12.65
C GLU A 8 3.43 -5.14 12.77
N ASP A 9 4.57 -5.13 12.07
CA ASP A 9 5.48 -3.99 12.09
C ASP A 9 4.78 -2.69 11.67
N LEU A 10 3.80 -2.78 10.76
CA LEU A 10 3.01 -1.63 10.35
C LEU A 10 2.28 -0.95 11.54
N ALA A 11 1.90 -1.74 12.56
CA ALA A 11 1.13 -1.27 13.72
C ALA A 11 1.99 -1.03 14.97
N ARG A 12 3.29 -1.31 14.91
CA ARG A 12 4.18 -1.16 16.06
C ARG A 12 4.66 0.27 16.22
N PRO A 13 4.24 0.98 17.30
CA PRO A 13 4.72 2.34 17.55
C PRO A 13 6.21 2.36 17.88
N ASP A 14 6.69 1.40 18.66
CA ASP A 14 8.08 1.31 19.12
C ASP A 14 8.65 -0.11 18.88
N PRO A 15 9.80 -0.25 18.24
CA PRO A 15 10.64 0.83 17.68
C PRO A 15 10.26 1.24 16.24
N VAL A 16 9.36 0.52 15.56
CA VAL A 16 9.19 0.58 14.10
C VAL A 16 8.72 1.95 13.60
N ALA A 17 7.64 2.48 14.15
CA ALA A 17 7.15 3.79 13.71
C ALA A 17 8.18 4.91 13.99
N ASN A 18 8.92 4.82 15.09
CA ASN A 18 9.98 5.76 15.41
C ASN A 18 11.14 5.68 14.41
N ILE A 19 11.52 4.47 13.98
CA ILE A 19 12.53 4.27 12.94
C ILE A 19 12.04 4.81 11.60
N VAL A 20 10.79 4.52 11.21
CA VAL A 20 10.21 5.02 9.96
C VAL A 20 10.21 6.54 9.94
N ARG A 21 9.81 7.20 11.04
CA ARG A 21 9.85 8.66 11.15
C ARG A 21 11.26 9.22 11.08
N ALA A 22 12.21 8.59 11.76
CA ALA A 22 13.61 9.04 11.75
C ALA A 22 14.26 8.90 10.37
N VAL A 23 13.89 7.86 9.63
CA VAL A 23 14.43 7.57 8.29
C VAL A 23 13.75 8.40 7.21
N GLY A 24 12.45 8.71 7.34
CA GLY A 24 11.67 9.48 6.39
C GLY A 24 11.58 8.86 4.99
N PRO A 25 11.12 7.60 4.83
CA PRO A 25 11.05 6.98 3.51
C PRO A 25 9.99 7.65 2.64
N ASN A 26 10.19 7.66 1.32
CA ASN A 26 9.16 8.14 0.39
C ASN A 26 8.03 7.12 0.21
N LEU A 27 8.35 5.82 0.35
CA LEU A 27 7.42 4.71 0.17
C LEU A 27 7.64 3.65 1.25
N VAL A 28 6.57 3.25 1.91
CA VAL A 28 6.50 2.08 2.79
C VAL A 28 5.72 0.98 2.08
N ILE A 29 6.27 -0.23 2.03
CA ILE A 29 5.60 -1.43 1.53
C ILE A 29 5.41 -2.38 2.71
N ALA A 30 4.16 -2.60 3.13
CA ALA A 30 3.81 -3.49 4.24
C ALA A 30 3.28 -4.83 3.69
N LEU A 31 4.04 -5.90 3.90
CA LEU A 31 3.69 -7.27 3.52
C LEU A 31 2.89 -7.91 4.65
N LEU A 32 1.58 -8.12 4.44
CA LEU A 32 0.68 -8.58 5.49
C LEU A 32 0.24 -10.03 5.25
N MET A 33 0.38 -10.85 6.28
CA MET A 33 -0.23 -12.19 6.33
C MET A 33 -1.63 -12.09 6.95
N ASP A 34 -2.51 -11.32 6.32
CA ASP A 34 -3.82 -10.95 6.84
C ASP A 34 -4.89 -11.02 5.73
N GLY A 35 -6.14 -10.79 6.09
CA GLY A 35 -7.28 -10.80 5.18
C GLY A 35 -7.30 -9.66 4.15
N PRO A 36 -8.45 -9.41 3.53
CA PRO A 36 -8.59 -8.36 2.51
C PRO A 36 -8.12 -7.00 3.02
N GLN A 37 -7.43 -6.25 2.18
CA GLN A 37 -6.88 -4.94 2.54
C GLN A 37 -7.89 -3.83 2.26
N THR A 38 -9.00 -3.81 3.01
CA THR A 38 -10.07 -2.82 2.87
C THR A 38 -9.84 -1.59 3.75
N LYS A 39 -10.52 -0.49 3.42
CA LYS A 39 -10.43 0.79 4.14
C LYS A 39 -10.86 0.71 5.60
N GLU A 40 -11.73 -0.24 5.95
CA GLU A 40 -12.27 -0.42 7.29
C GLU A 40 -11.33 -1.20 8.21
N ARG A 41 -10.33 -1.88 7.65
CA ARG A 41 -9.43 -2.72 8.43
C ARG A 41 -8.33 -1.91 9.12
N TRP A 42 -7.72 -2.54 10.12
CA TRP A 42 -6.69 -1.93 10.95
C TRP A 42 -5.50 -1.40 10.13
N ALA A 43 -5.08 -2.11 9.08
CA ALA A 43 -3.96 -1.72 8.25
C ALA A 43 -4.15 -0.33 7.59
N ALA A 44 -5.39 -0.01 7.18
CA ALA A 44 -5.72 1.30 6.60
C ALA A 44 -5.50 2.45 7.59
N ARG A 45 -5.77 2.23 8.88
CA ARG A 45 -5.57 3.25 9.92
C ARG A 45 -4.09 3.57 10.11
N TYR A 46 -3.23 2.53 10.19
CA TYR A 46 -1.79 2.73 10.35
C TYR A 46 -1.13 3.26 9.08
N ALA A 47 -1.61 2.85 7.90
CA ALA A 47 -1.19 3.44 6.64
C ALA A 47 -1.50 4.94 6.59
N THR A 48 -2.67 5.36 7.11
CA THR A 48 -3.04 6.78 7.21
C THR A 48 -2.09 7.53 8.15
N VAL A 49 -1.79 6.97 9.32
CA VAL A 49 -0.85 7.59 10.27
C VAL A 49 0.52 7.83 9.63
N LEU A 50 1.07 6.84 8.91
CA LEU A 50 2.36 6.98 8.24
C LEU A 50 2.30 7.92 7.02
N ALA A 51 1.15 8.03 6.36
CA ALA A 51 0.96 8.97 5.27
C ALA A 51 0.83 10.42 5.76
N ASP A 52 0.37 10.61 7.00
CA ASP A 52 0.26 11.94 7.62
C ASP A 52 1.58 12.34 8.31
N ASP A 53 2.27 11.38 8.94
CA ASP A 53 3.53 11.57 9.66
C ASP A 53 4.41 10.30 9.58
N PRO A 54 5.52 10.31 8.83
CA PRO A 54 6.29 11.41 8.25
C PRO A 54 5.84 11.88 6.85
N GLY A 55 4.70 11.49 6.35
CA GLY A 55 4.21 11.91 5.05
C GLY A 55 4.61 10.99 3.89
N CYS A 56 4.94 9.72 4.18
CA CYS A 56 5.30 8.75 3.16
C CYS A 56 4.06 8.17 2.46
N SER A 57 4.24 7.63 1.25
CA SER A 57 3.22 6.80 0.62
C SER A 57 3.29 5.38 1.17
N VAL A 58 2.15 4.73 1.35
CA VAL A 58 2.05 3.38 1.94
C VAL A 58 1.28 2.46 1.01
N LEU A 59 1.89 1.32 0.70
CA LEU A 59 1.23 0.19 0.05
C LEU A 59 1.18 -0.97 1.04
N SER A 60 0.02 -1.25 1.61
CA SER A 60 -0.20 -2.49 2.36
C SER A 60 -0.75 -3.55 1.42
N LEU A 61 -0.21 -4.78 1.48
CA LEU A 61 -0.61 -5.85 0.57
C LEU A 61 -0.63 -7.21 1.23
N THR A 62 -1.52 -8.07 0.74
CA THR A 62 -1.63 -9.48 1.09
C THR A 62 -1.73 -10.33 -0.18
N SER A 63 -1.61 -11.65 -0.05
CA SER A 63 -1.85 -12.54 -1.19
C SER A 63 -3.35 -12.70 -1.47
N LEU A 64 -3.71 -12.97 -2.74
CA LEU A 64 -5.10 -13.26 -3.10
C LEU A 64 -5.65 -14.46 -2.30
N GLY A 65 -4.82 -15.48 -2.04
CA GLY A 65 -5.22 -16.63 -1.24
C GLY A 65 -5.60 -16.23 0.19
N MET A 66 -4.81 -15.39 0.85
CA MET A 66 -5.11 -14.89 2.20
C MET A 66 -6.37 -14.02 2.21
N ALA A 67 -6.52 -13.12 1.23
CA ALA A 67 -7.71 -12.29 1.10
C ALA A 67 -8.99 -13.13 0.96
N GLN A 68 -8.94 -14.21 0.19
CA GLN A 68 -10.08 -15.10 -0.01
C GLN A 68 -10.36 -16.01 1.18
N LEU A 69 -9.33 -16.60 1.80
CA LEU A 69 -9.47 -17.49 2.95
C LEU A 69 -10.02 -16.76 4.19
N SER A 70 -9.60 -15.52 4.39
CA SER A 70 -10.03 -14.69 5.53
C SER A 70 -11.31 -13.90 5.23
N SER A 71 -11.91 -14.02 4.05
CA SER A 71 -13.17 -13.38 3.72
C SER A 71 -14.34 -14.07 4.43
N PRO A 72 -15.22 -13.32 5.13
CA PRO A 72 -16.41 -13.92 5.77
C PRO A 72 -17.47 -14.38 4.76
N LYS A 73 -17.31 -14.02 3.49
CA LYS A 73 -18.28 -14.37 2.43
C LYS A 73 -17.94 -15.75 1.82
N ALA A 74 -18.98 -16.50 1.45
CA ALA A 74 -18.81 -17.73 0.70
C ALA A 74 -18.37 -17.47 -0.76
N PRO A 75 -17.70 -18.44 -1.45
CA PRO A 75 -17.48 -18.34 -2.88
C PRO A 75 -18.83 -18.23 -3.63
N PRO A 76 -18.92 -17.51 -4.75
CA PRO A 76 -17.84 -16.76 -5.43
C PRO A 76 -17.60 -15.33 -4.89
N SER A 77 -18.36 -14.91 -3.86
CA SER A 77 -18.38 -13.53 -3.36
C SER A 77 -17.24 -13.21 -2.38
N ARG A 78 -16.18 -14.04 -2.33
CA ARG A 78 -15.01 -13.76 -1.50
C ARG A 78 -14.26 -12.54 -1.98
N SER A 79 -13.76 -11.75 -1.02
CA SER A 79 -13.01 -10.55 -1.34
C SER A 79 -11.77 -10.86 -2.17
N ARG A 80 -11.50 -10.00 -3.15
CA ARG A 80 -10.32 -10.01 -4.00
C ARG A 80 -9.47 -8.75 -3.81
N VAL A 81 -9.77 -7.95 -2.77
CA VAL A 81 -8.99 -6.77 -2.39
C VAL A 81 -7.69 -7.22 -1.75
N VAL A 82 -6.60 -7.14 -2.51
CA VAL A 82 -5.28 -7.65 -2.11
C VAL A 82 -4.37 -6.57 -1.57
N ALA A 83 -4.65 -5.30 -1.86
CA ALA A 83 -3.82 -4.21 -1.38
C ALA A 83 -4.62 -2.95 -1.12
N LEU A 84 -4.01 -2.04 -0.36
CA LEU A 84 -4.51 -0.70 -0.11
C LEU A 84 -3.36 0.27 -0.30
N TRP A 85 -3.60 1.28 -1.12
CA TRP A 85 -2.71 2.42 -1.30
C TRP A 85 -3.18 3.61 -0.47
N LYS A 86 -2.27 4.28 0.21
CA LYS A 86 -2.51 5.55 0.89
C LYS A 86 -1.32 6.47 0.70
N ASP A 87 -1.56 7.69 0.28
CA ASP A 87 -0.57 8.76 0.23
C ASP A 87 -1.09 10.02 0.95
N ARG A 88 -0.23 11.00 1.16
CA ARG A 88 -0.56 12.24 1.89
C ARG A 88 -1.55 13.14 1.14
N PHE A 89 -1.72 12.96 -0.16
CA PHE A 89 -2.52 13.84 -1.01
C PHE A 89 -3.94 13.33 -1.22
N ASN A 90 -4.12 12.01 -1.17
CA ASN A 90 -5.36 11.35 -1.55
C ASN A 90 -5.89 10.46 -0.44
N GLY A 91 -7.18 10.18 -0.50
CA GLY A 91 -7.81 9.15 0.32
C GLY A 91 -7.24 7.75 0.04
N ALA A 92 -7.49 6.80 0.93
CA ALA A 92 -7.08 5.42 0.72
C ALA A 92 -7.79 4.82 -0.50
N THR A 93 -7.04 4.05 -1.31
CA THR A 93 -7.53 3.35 -2.51
C THR A 93 -7.34 1.85 -2.35
N GLU A 94 -8.43 1.10 -2.44
CA GLU A 94 -8.39 -0.36 -2.46
C GLU A 94 -7.96 -0.87 -3.83
N ILE A 95 -7.13 -1.90 -3.84
CA ILE A 95 -6.62 -2.53 -5.05
C ILE A 95 -7.17 -3.95 -5.10
N GLU A 96 -8.08 -4.17 -6.04
CA GLU A 96 -8.75 -5.45 -6.22
C GLU A 96 -8.21 -6.19 -7.45
N VAL A 97 -7.92 -7.49 -7.30
CA VAL A 97 -7.63 -8.38 -8.42
C VAL A 97 -8.94 -8.76 -9.11
N PRO A 98 -9.24 -8.30 -10.33
CA PRO A 98 -10.51 -8.61 -10.97
C PRO A 98 -10.66 -10.10 -11.31
N PRO A 99 -11.90 -10.60 -11.50
CA PRO A 99 -12.12 -11.98 -11.94
C PRO A 99 -11.33 -12.30 -13.20
N GLY A 100 -10.71 -13.50 -13.21
CA GLY A 100 -9.85 -13.94 -14.33
C GLY A 100 -8.41 -13.45 -14.29
N ALA A 101 -8.09 -12.44 -13.49
CA ALA A 101 -6.71 -12.03 -13.25
C ALA A 101 -6.09 -12.81 -12.10
N VAL A 102 -4.77 -13.01 -12.18
CA VAL A 102 -3.94 -13.68 -11.17
C VAL A 102 -3.08 -12.71 -10.37
N ALA A 103 -2.87 -11.49 -10.89
CA ALA A 103 -2.12 -10.44 -10.24
C ALA A 103 -2.56 -9.06 -10.74
N ILE A 104 -2.04 -8.01 -10.09
CA ILE A 104 -2.14 -6.62 -10.54
C ILE A 104 -0.73 -6.03 -10.55
N ALA A 105 -0.36 -5.43 -11.68
CA ALA A 105 0.76 -4.50 -11.72
C ALA A 105 0.29 -3.10 -11.33
N VAL A 106 0.98 -2.49 -10.38
CA VAL A 106 0.70 -1.15 -9.90
C VAL A 106 1.72 -0.18 -10.51
N SER A 107 1.23 0.86 -11.17
CA SER A 107 2.07 1.93 -11.71
C SER A 107 2.09 3.10 -10.73
N LEU A 108 3.28 3.60 -10.47
CA LEU A 108 3.49 4.79 -9.65
C LEU A 108 4.06 5.90 -10.51
N SER A 109 3.63 7.11 -10.26
CA SER A 109 4.27 8.34 -10.75
C SER A 109 4.82 9.13 -9.57
N THR A 110 5.56 10.19 -9.85
CA THR A 110 6.15 11.04 -8.81
C THR A 110 5.47 12.39 -8.82
N ARG A 111 4.99 12.81 -7.65
CA ARG A 111 4.58 14.16 -7.37
C ARG A 111 5.69 14.87 -6.60
N TYR A 112 6.03 16.07 -7.00
CA TYR A 112 6.96 16.95 -6.28
C TYR A 112 6.16 17.95 -5.47
N ASP A 113 6.56 18.15 -4.21
CA ASP A 113 5.96 19.12 -3.30
C ASP A 113 7.06 19.86 -2.56
N GLU A 114 6.82 21.11 -2.19
CA GLU A 114 7.75 21.88 -1.41
C GLU A 114 7.67 21.47 0.06
N GLU A 115 8.80 21.19 0.67
CA GLU A 115 8.90 20.94 2.09
C GLU A 115 9.30 22.23 2.80
N PHE A 116 8.49 22.60 3.79
CA PHE A 116 8.77 23.73 4.67
C PHE A 116 9.22 23.20 6.02
N THR A 117 10.33 23.73 6.51
CA THR A 117 10.74 23.48 7.90
C THR A 117 9.85 24.30 8.84
N ALA A 118 9.67 23.82 10.07
CA ALA A 118 8.79 24.46 11.06
C ALA A 118 9.20 25.91 11.42
N ASP A 119 10.46 26.27 11.15
CA ASP A 119 11.00 27.62 11.35
C ASP A 119 10.85 28.52 10.10
N GLY A 120 10.18 28.05 9.06
CA GLY A 120 9.96 28.79 7.80
C GLY A 120 11.20 28.97 6.93
N ARG A 121 12.30 28.31 7.26
CA ARG A 121 13.52 28.29 6.45
C ARG A 121 13.44 27.17 5.44
N GLY A 122 12.53 27.31 4.48
CA GLY A 122 12.56 26.44 3.30
C GLY A 122 13.86 26.69 2.53
N ASP A 123 14.64 25.65 2.31
CA ASP A 123 15.82 25.69 1.44
C ASP A 123 15.45 25.64 -0.05
N GLY A 124 14.14 25.70 -0.37
CA GLY A 124 13.61 25.54 -1.73
C GLY A 124 13.70 24.10 -2.25
N GLY A 125 13.96 23.13 -1.37
CA GLY A 125 13.97 21.71 -1.71
C GLY A 125 12.59 21.21 -2.12
N LYS A 126 12.54 20.34 -3.14
CA LYS A 126 11.34 19.64 -3.54
C LYS A 126 11.47 18.18 -3.13
N ALA A 127 10.58 17.72 -2.27
CA ALA A 127 10.49 16.31 -1.96
C ALA A 127 9.67 15.57 -3.04
N ALA A 128 10.09 14.35 -3.34
CA ALA A 128 9.47 13.49 -4.34
C ALA A 128 8.62 12.42 -3.67
N PHE A 129 7.32 12.43 -3.94
CA PHE A 129 6.37 11.49 -3.36
C PHE A 129 5.80 10.57 -4.44
N PRO A 130 5.89 9.24 -4.26
CA PRO A 130 5.17 8.30 -5.12
C PRO A 130 3.66 8.49 -4.97
N ILE A 131 2.94 8.52 -6.09
CA ILE A 131 1.48 8.50 -6.14
C ILE A 131 1.01 7.37 -7.04
N LEU A 132 -0.14 6.78 -6.71
CA LEU A 132 -0.75 5.74 -7.53
C LEU A 132 -1.23 6.35 -8.85
N SER A 133 -0.71 5.86 -9.98
CA SER A 133 -1.05 6.35 -11.32
C SER A 133 -1.76 5.33 -12.20
N GLY A 134 -1.72 4.04 -11.86
CA GLY A 134 -2.42 3.02 -12.63
C GLY A 134 -2.45 1.65 -11.95
N MET A 135 -3.43 0.85 -12.36
CA MET A 135 -3.60 -0.54 -11.93
C MET A 135 -3.89 -1.39 -13.17
N HIS A 136 -3.06 -2.40 -13.42
CA HIS A 136 -3.09 -3.20 -14.64
C HIS A 136 -3.26 -4.69 -14.28
N PRO A 137 -4.43 -5.29 -14.56
CA PRO A 137 -4.64 -6.71 -14.31
C PRO A 137 -3.72 -7.58 -15.17
N ILE A 138 -3.16 -8.62 -14.56
CA ILE A 138 -2.35 -9.64 -15.23
C ILE A 138 -3.16 -10.93 -15.25
N THR A 139 -3.45 -11.43 -16.46
CA THR A 139 -4.12 -12.72 -16.67
C THR A 139 -3.08 -13.81 -16.91
N ALA A 140 -3.31 -15.01 -16.37
CA ALA A 140 -2.51 -16.16 -16.76
C ALA A 140 -2.79 -16.50 -18.23
N ALA A 141 -1.73 -16.66 -19.04
CA ALA A 141 -1.88 -17.25 -20.36
C ALA A 141 -2.53 -18.63 -20.21
N ALA A 142 -3.57 -18.92 -21.01
CA ALA A 142 -4.14 -20.26 -21.03
C ALA A 142 -3.01 -21.25 -21.38
N ARG A 143 -2.68 -22.14 -20.44
CA ARG A 143 -1.79 -23.26 -20.77
C ARG A 143 -2.48 -24.06 -21.86
N ALA A 144 -1.90 -24.05 -23.07
CA ALA A 144 -2.30 -25.01 -24.10
C ALA A 144 -2.18 -26.41 -23.47
N GLN A 145 -3.32 -27.06 -23.23
CA GLN A 145 -3.32 -28.46 -22.87
C GLN A 145 -2.89 -29.23 -24.11
N THR A 146 -1.58 -29.51 -24.19
CA THR A 146 -1.07 -30.54 -25.10
C THR A 146 -1.55 -31.87 -24.53
N ARG A 147 -2.55 -32.46 -25.18
CA ARG A 147 -2.97 -33.85 -24.97
C ARG A 147 -1.96 -34.77 -25.59
#